data_1c613fb4f200ee52855389b7282116a8
#
_entry.id   1c613fb4f200ee52855389b7282116a8
#
_cell.length_a   1.000
_cell.length_b   1.000
_cell.length_c   1.000
_cell.angle_alpha   90.00
_cell.angle_beta   90.00
_cell.angle_gamma   90.00
#
_symmetry.space_group_name_H-M   'P 1'
#
loop_
_entity.id
_entity.type
_entity.pdbx_description
1 polymer ?
#
loop_
_entity_poly.entity_id
_entity_poly.type
_entity_poly.pdbx_seq_one_letter_code
_entity_poly.pdbx_strand_id
1 'polypeptide(L)'
;MKNYVKVKDLVIVGFDPGLATLGYGVISVNQGKITMLDYGAVLTPKDENLAVRLAMIEEGVKQIISKYKPDEIALEELFFAKNVTTGINVAHARGVILLTAVKECGKIFEYTPLQIKQALTGYGRADKHQVQEMVRMMLRLKNIPKPDDAADALAVALTHSQTNKLGGLFSL
;
A
#
# COMPACT_ATOMS: atom_id res chain seq x y z
N MET A 1 7.61 19.80 36.07
CA MET A 1 6.69 18.99 35.22
C MET A 1 7.33 18.82 33.83
N LYS A 2 7.72 17.60 33.47
CA LYS A 2 8.22 17.34 32.09
C LYS A 2 7.02 17.33 31.15
N ASN A 3 6.92 18.34 30.29
CA ASN A 3 5.97 18.31 29.15
C ASN A 3 6.36 17.18 28.23
N TYR A 4 5.69 16.02 28.33
CA TYR A 4 5.77 14.97 27.34
C TYR A 4 5.07 15.48 26.09
N VAL A 5 5.83 15.89 25.09
CA VAL A 5 5.30 16.12 23.76
C VAL A 5 4.76 14.77 23.28
N LYS A 6 3.44 14.65 23.15
CA LYS A 6 2.82 13.44 22.59
C LYS A 6 3.26 13.32 21.14
N VAL A 7 4.15 12.39 20.86
CA VAL A 7 4.59 12.09 19.47
C VAL A 7 3.36 11.63 18.70
N LYS A 8 3.03 12.35 17.62
CA LYS A 8 1.91 12.00 16.73
C LYS A 8 2.22 10.66 16.07
N ASP A 9 1.22 9.79 15.97
CA ASP A 9 1.32 8.55 15.22
C ASP A 9 1.50 8.87 13.73
N LEU A 10 2.43 8.21 13.08
CA LEU A 10 2.58 8.26 11.62
C LEU A 10 1.58 7.26 11.00
N VAL A 11 0.61 7.75 10.24
CA VAL A 11 -0.35 6.92 9.51
C VAL A 11 0.12 6.72 8.08
N ILE A 12 0.25 5.47 7.67
CA ILE A 12 0.70 5.07 6.33
C ILE A 12 -0.41 4.25 5.66
N VAL A 13 -0.74 4.60 4.43
CA VAL A 13 -1.57 3.78 3.55
C VAL A 13 -0.70 3.15 2.47
N GLY A 14 -0.73 1.84 2.36
CA GLY A 14 -0.18 1.09 1.24
C GLY A 14 -1.25 0.76 0.22
N PHE A 15 -0.92 0.86 -1.06
CA PHE A 15 -1.77 0.42 -2.16
C PHE A 15 -1.05 -0.62 -3.03
N ASP A 16 -1.79 -1.66 -3.42
CA ASP A 16 -1.42 -2.62 -4.47
C ASP A 16 -2.30 -2.35 -5.70
N PRO A 17 -1.76 -1.68 -6.75
CA PRO A 17 -2.56 -1.20 -7.87
C PRO A 17 -3.07 -2.31 -8.78
N GLY A 18 -4.38 -2.44 -8.93
CA GLY A 18 -5.03 -3.29 -9.93
C GLY A 18 -6.31 -2.65 -10.46
N LEU A 19 -6.65 -2.92 -11.73
CA LEU A 19 -7.90 -2.39 -12.31
C LEU A 19 -9.12 -3.15 -11.80
N ALA A 20 -9.05 -4.48 -11.66
CA ALA A 20 -10.17 -5.27 -11.16
C ALA A 20 -10.27 -5.22 -9.63
N THR A 21 -9.14 -5.17 -8.98
CA THR A 21 -9.00 -5.14 -7.53
C THR A 21 -7.87 -4.19 -7.18
N LEU A 22 -8.17 -3.15 -6.44
CA LEU A 22 -7.18 -2.28 -5.81
C LEU A 22 -7.08 -2.68 -4.33
N GLY A 23 -5.97 -3.29 -3.94
CA GLY A 23 -5.69 -3.58 -2.53
C GLY A 23 -5.33 -2.33 -1.76
N TYR A 24 -5.75 -2.24 -0.49
CA TYR A 24 -5.27 -1.22 0.44
C TYR A 24 -4.96 -1.80 1.81
N GLY A 25 -3.98 -1.23 2.47
CA GLY A 25 -3.61 -1.56 3.85
C GLY A 25 -3.21 -0.31 4.61
N VAL A 26 -3.73 -0.14 5.82
CA VAL A 26 -3.53 1.04 6.66
C VAL A 26 -2.85 0.65 7.97
N ILE A 27 -1.73 1.26 8.25
CA ILE A 27 -0.98 1.05 9.50
C ILE A 27 -0.71 2.37 10.22
N SER A 28 -0.57 2.29 11.53
CA SER A 28 -0.06 3.38 12.37
C SER A 28 1.28 2.98 12.96
N VAL A 29 2.23 3.91 12.96
CA VAL A 29 3.57 3.73 13.53
C VAL A 29 3.79 4.74 14.65
N ASN A 30 4.01 4.25 15.86
CA ASN A 30 4.32 5.08 17.05
C ASN A 30 5.55 4.52 17.77
N GLN A 31 6.63 5.28 17.82
CA GLN A 31 7.88 4.90 18.50
C GLN A 31 8.38 3.49 18.13
N GLY A 32 8.22 3.11 16.86
CA GLY A 32 8.64 1.81 16.35
C GLY A 32 7.61 0.68 16.53
N LYS A 33 6.52 0.91 17.26
CA LYS A 33 5.39 -0.02 17.33
C LYS A 33 4.49 0.20 16.11
N ILE A 34 4.23 -0.88 15.37
CA ILE A 34 3.33 -0.87 14.21
C ILE A 34 2.00 -1.50 14.63
N THR A 35 0.91 -0.83 14.26
CA THR A 35 -0.46 -1.30 14.52
C THR A 35 -1.23 -1.26 13.20
N MET A 36 -1.86 -2.36 12.81
CA MET A 36 -2.77 -2.41 11.68
C MET A 36 -4.08 -1.71 12.06
N LEU A 37 -4.50 -0.73 11.25
CA LEU A 37 -5.75 0.01 11.44
C LEU A 37 -6.88 -0.57 10.59
N ASP A 38 -6.60 -0.87 9.31
CA ASP A 38 -7.57 -1.44 8.38
C ASP A 38 -6.87 -2.05 7.16
N TYR A 39 -7.59 -2.88 6.43
CA TYR A 39 -7.19 -3.39 5.13
C TYR A 39 -8.40 -3.88 4.34
N GLY A 40 -8.27 -3.94 3.04
CA GLY A 40 -9.34 -4.42 2.17
C GLY A 40 -9.03 -4.19 0.70
N ALA A 41 -10.07 -4.19 -0.11
CA ALA A 41 -9.95 -3.97 -1.54
C ALA A 41 -11.12 -3.14 -2.09
N VAL A 42 -10.81 -2.29 -3.06
CA VAL A 42 -11.78 -1.64 -3.93
C VAL A 42 -11.96 -2.52 -5.17
N LEU A 43 -13.18 -2.97 -5.41
CA LEU A 43 -13.51 -3.85 -6.53
C LEU A 43 -14.19 -3.06 -7.65
N THR A 44 -13.82 -3.34 -8.89
CA THR A 44 -14.52 -2.78 -10.05
C THR A 44 -15.08 -3.89 -10.93
N PRO A 45 -16.36 -3.82 -11.35
CA PRO A 45 -16.99 -4.83 -12.19
C PRO A 45 -16.29 -4.96 -13.55
N LYS A 46 -16.19 -6.18 -14.06
CA LYS A 46 -15.50 -6.47 -15.36
C LYS A 46 -16.32 -6.04 -16.57
N ASP A 47 -17.61 -5.97 -16.45
CA ASP A 47 -18.60 -5.58 -17.44
C ASP A 47 -18.74 -4.07 -17.61
N GLU A 48 -18.19 -3.29 -16.68
CA GLU A 48 -18.11 -1.83 -16.79
C GLU A 48 -17.00 -1.36 -17.73
N ASN A 49 -17.22 -0.22 -18.40
CA ASN A 49 -16.20 0.38 -19.24
C ASN A 49 -15.01 0.93 -18.40
N LEU A 50 -13.86 1.05 -19.05
CA LEU A 50 -12.62 1.47 -18.40
C LEU A 50 -12.75 2.80 -17.64
N ALA A 51 -13.41 3.80 -18.23
CA ALA A 51 -13.53 5.12 -17.62
C ALA A 51 -14.32 5.08 -16.31
N VAL A 52 -15.43 4.33 -16.27
CA VAL A 52 -16.23 4.12 -15.05
C VAL A 52 -15.42 3.40 -13.99
N ARG A 53 -14.71 2.34 -14.37
CA ARG A 53 -13.84 1.60 -13.43
C ARG A 53 -12.74 2.48 -12.83
N LEU A 54 -12.13 3.36 -13.63
CA LEU A 54 -11.14 4.31 -13.14
C LEU A 54 -11.74 5.34 -12.19
N ALA A 55 -12.97 5.83 -12.47
CA ALA A 55 -13.69 6.72 -11.55
C ALA A 55 -14.03 6.02 -10.21
N MET A 56 -14.38 4.73 -10.24
CA MET A 56 -14.61 3.94 -9.02
C MET A 56 -13.32 3.79 -8.19
N ILE A 57 -12.17 3.61 -8.85
CA ILE A 57 -10.86 3.58 -8.18
C ILE A 57 -10.55 4.92 -7.53
N GLU A 58 -10.73 6.03 -8.26
CA GLU A 58 -10.52 7.38 -7.71
C GLU A 58 -11.36 7.60 -6.46
N GLU A 59 -12.65 7.30 -6.53
CA GLU A 59 -13.58 7.47 -5.40
C GLU A 59 -13.15 6.61 -4.20
N GLY A 60 -12.80 5.33 -4.44
CA GLY A 60 -12.32 4.44 -3.38
C GLY A 60 -11.06 4.97 -2.70
N VAL A 61 -10.08 5.46 -3.47
CA VAL A 61 -8.86 6.06 -2.94
C VAL A 61 -9.17 7.31 -2.12
N LYS A 62 -10.04 8.20 -2.60
CA LYS A 62 -10.49 9.40 -1.86
C LYS A 62 -11.14 9.04 -0.53
N GLN A 63 -12.02 8.04 -0.52
CA GLN A 63 -12.69 7.58 0.71
C GLN A 63 -11.68 7.04 1.73
N ILE A 64 -10.69 6.26 1.30
CA ILE A 64 -9.64 5.73 2.17
C ILE A 64 -8.81 6.87 2.74
N ILE A 65 -8.34 7.81 1.91
CA ILE A 65 -7.52 8.94 2.35
C ILE A 65 -8.30 9.85 3.29
N SER A 66 -9.55 10.17 2.97
CA SER A 66 -10.43 11.00 3.82
C SER A 66 -10.69 10.36 5.19
N LYS A 67 -10.91 9.04 5.21
CA LYS A 67 -11.19 8.28 6.45
C LYS A 67 -9.99 8.20 7.37
N TYR A 68 -8.82 7.87 6.85
CA TYR A 68 -7.63 7.58 7.66
C TYR A 68 -6.68 8.76 7.77
N LYS A 69 -6.79 9.76 6.89
CA LYS A 69 -5.93 10.96 6.84
C LYS A 69 -4.45 10.60 6.96
N PRO A 70 -3.93 9.77 6.03
CA PRO A 70 -2.56 9.31 6.10
C PRO A 70 -1.57 10.47 6.02
N ASP A 71 -0.47 10.36 6.71
CA ASP A 71 0.67 11.27 6.59
C ASP A 71 1.50 10.94 5.36
N GLU A 72 1.52 9.66 4.94
CA GLU A 72 2.29 9.14 3.82
C GLU A 72 1.56 7.99 3.11
N ILE A 73 1.74 7.91 1.79
CA ILE A 73 1.17 6.85 0.94
C ILE A 73 2.31 6.09 0.27
N ALA A 74 2.22 4.77 0.27
CA ALA A 74 3.18 3.89 -0.38
C ALA A 74 2.49 3.04 -1.46
N LEU A 75 3.11 2.88 -2.63
CA LEU A 75 2.62 2.06 -3.73
C LEU A 75 3.65 1.01 -4.13
N GLU A 76 3.17 -0.13 -4.63
CA GLU A 76 4.01 -1.03 -5.39
C GLU A 76 4.30 -0.46 -6.78
N GLU A 77 5.57 -0.49 -7.18
CA GLU A 77 5.99 -0.05 -8.51
C GLU A 77 5.54 -1.07 -9.56
N LEU A 78 5.04 -0.55 -10.70
CA LEU A 78 4.61 -1.39 -11.81
C LEU A 78 5.80 -2.10 -12.45
N PHE A 79 5.80 -3.44 -12.41
CA PHE A 79 6.80 -4.26 -13.07
C PHE A 79 6.17 -5.05 -14.22
N PHE A 80 6.56 -4.71 -15.46
CA PHE A 80 6.09 -5.41 -16.66
C PHE A 80 6.76 -6.78 -16.80
N ALA A 81 6.16 -7.83 -16.23
CA ALA A 81 6.80 -9.14 -16.25
C ALA A 81 6.43 -10.03 -17.43
N LYS A 82 5.18 -10.13 -17.89
CA LYS A 82 4.81 -11.12 -18.94
C LYS A 82 3.56 -10.83 -19.77
N ASN A 83 2.65 -9.95 -19.37
CA ASN A 83 1.39 -9.71 -20.09
C ASN A 83 1.15 -8.20 -20.26
N VAL A 84 1.40 -7.71 -21.48
CA VAL A 84 1.30 -6.28 -21.83
C VAL A 84 -0.11 -5.73 -21.59
N THR A 85 -1.17 -6.48 -21.95
CA THR A 85 -2.55 -6.02 -21.77
C THR A 85 -2.91 -5.83 -20.31
N THR A 86 -2.54 -6.78 -19.45
CA THR A 86 -2.74 -6.66 -18.00
C THR A 86 -1.93 -5.48 -17.44
N GLY A 87 -0.68 -5.32 -17.90
CA GLY A 87 0.19 -4.21 -17.50
C GLY A 87 -0.38 -2.83 -17.86
N ILE A 88 -0.97 -2.67 -19.05
CA ILE A 88 -1.63 -1.42 -19.48
C ILE A 88 -2.80 -1.08 -18.54
N ASN A 89 -3.65 -2.05 -18.22
CA ASN A 89 -4.78 -1.84 -17.31
C ASN A 89 -4.35 -1.46 -15.91
N VAL A 90 -3.29 -2.10 -15.40
CA VAL A 90 -2.71 -1.73 -14.10
C VAL A 90 -2.09 -0.33 -14.16
N ALA A 91 -1.42 0.04 -15.26
CA ALA A 91 -0.86 1.38 -15.45
C ALA A 91 -1.94 2.47 -15.44
N HIS A 92 -3.10 2.23 -16.06
CA HIS A 92 -4.23 3.16 -16.00
C HIS A 92 -4.72 3.36 -14.55
N ALA A 93 -4.96 2.26 -13.82
CA ALA A 93 -5.38 2.31 -12.42
C ALA A 93 -4.34 3.03 -11.56
N ARG A 94 -3.05 2.69 -11.73
CA ARG A 94 -1.94 3.32 -11.02
C ARG A 94 -1.85 4.82 -11.27
N GLY A 95 -2.05 5.27 -12.51
CA GLY A 95 -2.07 6.70 -12.84
C GLY A 95 -3.16 7.47 -12.08
N VAL A 96 -4.36 6.89 -11.95
CA VAL A 96 -5.46 7.46 -11.17
C VAL A 96 -5.10 7.48 -9.67
N ILE A 97 -4.55 6.40 -9.13
CA ILE A 97 -4.15 6.33 -7.72
C ILE A 97 -3.10 7.41 -7.40
N LEU A 98 -2.04 7.53 -8.22
CA LEU A 98 -0.99 8.54 -8.04
C LEU A 98 -1.54 9.96 -8.09
N LEU A 99 -2.39 10.25 -9.10
CA LEU A 99 -3.00 11.58 -9.26
C LEU A 99 -3.87 11.94 -8.04
N THR A 100 -4.68 10.99 -7.57
CA THR A 100 -5.55 11.20 -6.41
C THR A 100 -4.71 11.35 -5.15
N ALA A 101 -3.73 10.50 -4.94
CA ALA A 101 -2.86 10.51 -3.78
C ALA A 101 -2.06 11.83 -3.67
N VAL A 102 -1.51 12.36 -4.78
CA VAL A 102 -0.77 13.63 -4.74
C VAL A 102 -1.66 14.83 -4.44
N LYS A 103 -2.91 14.79 -4.89
CA LYS A 103 -3.88 15.87 -4.61
C LYS A 103 -4.36 15.85 -3.15
N GLU A 104 -4.59 14.67 -2.58
CA GLU A 104 -5.23 14.51 -1.27
C GLU A 104 -4.23 14.39 -0.11
N CYS A 105 -3.02 13.86 -0.34
CA CYS A 105 -2.00 13.64 0.69
C CYS A 105 -0.67 14.34 0.38
N GLY A 106 -0.21 14.27 -0.86
CA GLY A 106 1.00 14.94 -1.35
C GLY A 106 2.32 14.21 -1.09
N LYS A 107 2.36 13.19 -0.22
CA LYS A 107 3.56 12.42 0.10
C LYS A 107 3.40 10.98 -0.37
N ILE A 108 4.09 10.62 -1.46
CA ILE A 108 3.98 9.32 -2.10
C ILE A 108 5.37 8.70 -2.22
N PHE A 109 5.42 7.39 -1.97
CA PHE A 109 6.64 6.57 -2.06
C PHE A 109 6.35 5.31 -2.84
N GLU A 110 7.31 4.84 -3.62
CA GLU A 110 7.16 3.66 -4.46
C GLU A 110 8.22 2.62 -4.14
N TYR A 111 7.83 1.35 -4.22
CA TYR A 111 8.69 0.21 -3.90
C TYR A 111 8.57 -0.88 -4.96
N THR A 112 9.69 -1.34 -5.47
CA THR A 112 9.71 -2.51 -6.36
C THR A 112 9.33 -3.79 -5.61
N PRO A 113 8.81 -4.82 -6.30
CA PRO A 113 8.56 -6.13 -5.69
C PRO A 113 9.80 -6.72 -5.00
N LEU A 114 10.98 -6.46 -5.55
CA LEU A 114 12.25 -6.90 -4.95
C LEU A 114 12.52 -6.21 -3.60
N GLN A 115 12.31 -4.89 -3.54
CA GLN A 115 12.48 -4.13 -2.29
C GLN A 115 11.50 -4.58 -1.21
N ILE A 116 10.23 -4.83 -1.58
CA ILE A 116 9.21 -5.32 -0.64
C ILE A 116 9.64 -6.68 -0.06
N LYS A 117 10.01 -7.64 -0.91
CA LYS A 117 10.49 -8.95 -0.47
C LYS A 117 11.71 -8.83 0.43
N GLN A 118 12.70 -8.06 0.03
CA GLN A 118 13.94 -7.86 0.78
C GLN A 118 13.66 -7.22 2.15
N ALA A 119 12.80 -6.20 2.21
CA ALA A 119 12.48 -5.49 3.45
C ALA A 119 11.78 -6.40 4.46
N LEU A 120 10.82 -7.20 4.00
CA LEU A 120 9.98 -8.00 4.92
C LEU A 120 10.61 -9.33 5.30
N THR A 121 11.29 -10.01 4.36
CA THR A 121 11.81 -11.37 4.58
C THR A 121 13.34 -11.44 4.70
N GLY A 122 14.05 -10.34 4.40
CA GLY A 122 15.50 -10.34 4.26
C GLY A 122 15.99 -11.04 2.98
N TYR A 123 15.07 -11.54 2.13
CA TYR A 123 15.40 -12.35 0.96
C TYR A 123 14.58 -11.95 -0.28
N GLY A 124 15.25 -11.33 -1.27
CA GLY A 124 14.60 -10.79 -2.46
C GLY A 124 13.92 -11.82 -3.39
N ARG A 125 14.18 -13.12 -3.21
CA ARG A 125 13.53 -14.22 -3.96
C ARG A 125 12.43 -14.91 -3.18
N ALA A 126 11.97 -14.32 -2.07
CA ALA A 126 10.85 -14.84 -1.30
C ALA A 126 9.61 -15.02 -2.20
N ASP A 127 8.87 -16.09 -1.97
CA ASP A 127 7.60 -16.31 -2.64
C ASP A 127 6.47 -15.48 -2.00
N LYS A 128 5.31 -15.47 -2.65
CA LYS A 128 4.16 -14.69 -2.19
C LYS A 128 3.70 -15.11 -0.78
N HIS A 129 3.67 -16.41 -0.52
CA HIS A 129 3.23 -16.93 0.78
C HIS A 129 4.17 -16.51 1.92
N GLN A 130 5.49 -16.52 1.68
CA GLN A 130 6.47 -16.06 2.66
C GLN A 130 6.29 -14.58 3.01
N VAL A 131 6.02 -13.72 2.02
CA VAL A 131 5.72 -12.30 2.24
C VAL A 131 4.44 -12.14 3.06
N GLN A 132 3.36 -12.85 2.71
CA GLN A 132 2.08 -12.80 3.41
C GLN A 132 2.18 -13.30 4.86
N GLU A 133 2.97 -14.34 5.13
CA GLU A 133 3.25 -14.81 6.49
C GLU A 133 4.03 -13.76 7.30
N MET A 134 5.00 -13.07 6.69
CA MET A 134 5.69 -11.96 7.37
C MET A 134 4.74 -10.83 7.73
N VAL A 135 3.83 -10.43 6.81
CA VAL A 135 2.76 -9.46 7.10
C VAL A 135 1.93 -9.91 8.31
N ARG A 136 1.46 -11.15 8.30
CA ARG A 136 0.68 -11.72 9.40
C ARG A 136 1.43 -11.64 10.74
N MET A 137 2.69 -12.06 10.76
CA MET A 137 3.51 -12.09 11.99
C MET A 137 3.83 -10.67 12.49
N MET A 138 4.24 -9.77 11.61
CA MET A 138 4.62 -8.39 11.98
C MET A 138 3.44 -7.60 12.53
N LEU A 139 2.24 -7.81 11.99
CA LEU A 139 1.00 -7.18 12.43
C LEU A 139 0.26 -8.00 13.50
N ARG A 140 0.80 -9.15 13.93
CA ARG A 140 0.22 -10.05 14.94
C ARG A 140 -1.21 -10.49 14.62
N LEU A 141 -1.48 -10.77 13.34
CA LEU A 141 -2.79 -11.18 12.89
C LEU A 141 -2.98 -12.69 13.11
N LYS A 142 -4.23 -13.12 13.32
CA LYS A 142 -4.57 -14.55 13.47
C LYS A 142 -4.36 -15.30 12.17
N ASN A 143 -4.77 -14.71 11.05
CA ASN A 143 -4.71 -15.28 9.70
C ASN A 143 -4.04 -14.31 8.73
N ILE A 144 -3.58 -14.83 7.60
CA ILE A 144 -3.14 -14.01 6.47
C ILE A 144 -4.32 -13.16 5.99
N PRO A 145 -4.14 -11.83 5.79
CA PRO A 145 -5.19 -10.96 5.29
C PRO A 145 -5.74 -11.42 3.94
N LYS A 146 -7.04 -11.24 3.75
CA LYS A 146 -7.74 -11.53 2.49
C LYS A 146 -8.58 -10.31 2.09
N PRO A 147 -8.74 -10.04 0.76
CA PRO A 147 -8.12 -10.76 -0.36
C PRO A 147 -6.59 -10.60 -0.39
N ASP A 148 -5.93 -11.33 -1.29
CA ASP A 148 -4.46 -11.32 -1.43
C ASP A 148 -3.91 -9.90 -1.69
N ASP A 149 -4.62 -9.12 -2.52
CA ASP A 149 -4.26 -7.73 -2.83
C ASP A 149 -4.18 -6.84 -1.56
N ALA A 150 -5.01 -7.11 -0.56
CA ALA A 150 -4.96 -6.41 0.73
C ALA A 150 -3.71 -6.80 1.54
N ALA A 151 -3.29 -8.07 1.49
CA ALA A 151 -2.05 -8.50 2.12
C ALA A 151 -0.83 -7.88 1.42
N ASP A 152 -0.85 -7.80 0.09
CA ASP A 152 0.20 -7.17 -0.71
C ASP A 152 0.27 -5.65 -0.42
N ALA A 153 -0.86 -4.97 -0.29
CA ALA A 153 -0.92 -3.57 0.12
C ALA A 153 -0.39 -3.32 1.54
N LEU A 154 -0.69 -4.20 2.50
CA LEU A 154 -0.09 -4.14 3.84
C LEU A 154 1.43 -4.38 3.80
N ALA A 155 1.91 -5.27 2.90
CA ALA A 155 3.34 -5.48 2.70
C ALA A 155 4.05 -4.19 2.23
N VAL A 156 3.43 -3.44 1.32
CA VAL A 156 3.93 -2.13 0.85
C VAL A 156 4.00 -1.13 2.02
N ALA A 157 2.93 -1.01 2.81
CA ALA A 157 2.90 -0.10 3.96
C ALA A 157 3.96 -0.45 5.01
N LEU A 158 4.15 -1.74 5.30
CA LEU A 158 5.19 -2.24 6.21
C LEU A 158 6.59 -1.94 5.69
N THR A 159 6.84 -2.18 4.39
CA THR A 159 8.11 -1.85 3.74
C THR A 159 8.44 -0.38 3.93
N HIS A 160 7.47 0.51 3.67
CA HIS A 160 7.66 1.94 3.85
C HIS A 160 7.98 2.30 5.31
N SER A 161 7.28 1.70 6.27
CA SER A 161 7.52 1.96 7.69
C SER A 161 8.93 1.58 8.17
N GLN A 162 9.56 0.61 7.52
CA GLN A 162 10.93 0.17 7.83
C GLN A 162 11.97 1.02 7.12
N THR A 163 11.72 1.39 5.85
CA THR A 163 12.65 2.16 5.01
C THR A 163 12.75 3.61 5.50
N ASN A 164 11.68 4.18 6.00
CA ASN A 164 11.68 5.53 6.57
C ASN A 164 12.61 5.68 7.79
N LYS A 165 12.94 4.58 8.48
CA LYS A 165 13.95 4.56 9.56
C LYS A 165 15.39 4.69 9.01
N LEU A 166 15.60 4.41 7.74
CA LEU A 166 16.92 4.44 7.07
C LEU A 166 17.18 5.76 6.32
N GLY A 167 16.31 6.77 6.48
CA GLY A 167 16.53 8.12 5.96
C GLY A 167 16.34 8.27 4.46
N GLY A 168 15.09 8.36 4.00
CA GLY A 168 14.72 9.13 2.80
C GLY A 168 15.28 8.69 1.43
N LEU A 169 15.73 7.46 1.26
CA LEU A 169 16.35 7.01 0.01
C LEU A 169 15.40 6.80 -1.18
N PHE A 170 14.09 6.92 -0.99
CA PHE A 170 13.07 6.54 -1.98
C PHE A 170 11.88 7.51 -2.09
N SER A 171 12.07 8.80 -1.79
CA SER A 171 11.05 9.82 -2.08
C SER A 171 11.08 10.20 -3.55
N LEU A 172 9.91 10.25 -4.21
CA LEU A 172 9.72 10.87 -5.51
C LEU A 172 9.83 12.39 -5.44
#